data_ab29f4069472249b367505d4ce7c5a90
#
_entry.id   ab29f4069472249b367505d4ce7c5a90
#
_cell.length_a   1.000
_cell.length_b   1.000
_cell.length_c   1.000
_cell.angle_alpha   90.00
_cell.angle_beta   90.00
_cell.angle_gamma   90.00
#
_symmetry.space_group_name_H-M   'P 1'
#
loop_
_entity.id
_entity.type
_entity.pdbx_description
1 polymer ?
#
loop_
_entity_poly.entity_id
_entity_poly.type
_entity_poly.pdbx_seq_one_letter_code
_entity_poly.pdbx_strand_id
1 'polypeptide(L)'
;MVFAAYAGADGIVSLVAAVRGARRKEERWWASVLRGIIGIATAVLFILMPEVMTVGYALATLVMLAIWAIVTGALEIVAATSLRKEISGEWLMGLSGALSVVLGIVIIVLLVLDPLTTLPSAAWVIGSYAIFAGVVLLGLGFKLRRA
;
A
#
# COMPACT_ATOMS: atom_id res chain seq x y z
N MET A 1 4.62 15.61 8.09
CA MET A 1 4.41 15.73 9.56
C MET A 1 3.47 14.68 10.11
N VAL A 2 2.24 14.47 9.56
CA VAL A 2 1.28 13.47 10.06
C VAL A 2 1.86 12.04 10.08
N PHE A 3 2.58 11.66 9.03
CA PHE A 3 3.21 10.33 8.96
C PHE A 3 4.32 10.15 10.02
N ALA A 4 5.12 11.17 10.29
CA ALA A 4 6.14 11.12 11.34
C ALA A 4 5.50 10.96 12.73
N ALA A 5 4.41 11.66 13.00
CA ALA A 5 3.65 11.51 14.24
C ALA A 5 3.06 10.11 14.39
N TYR A 6 2.49 9.57 13.30
CA TYR A 6 1.97 8.20 13.27
C TYR A 6 3.06 7.16 13.51
N ALA A 7 4.18 7.24 12.77
CA ALA A 7 5.31 6.31 12.93
C ALA A 7 5.92 6.38 14.32
N GLY A 8 6.05 7.58 14.90
CA GLY A 8 6.51 7.77 16.26
C GLY A 8 5.57 7.17 17.31
N ALA A 9 4.27 7.38 17.17
CA ALA A 9 3.26 6.81 18.06
C ALA A 9 3.24 5.27 17.97
N ASP A 10 3.24 4.69 16.75
CA ASP A 10 3.32 3.24 16.54
C ASP A 10 4.61 2.66 17.14
N GLY A 11 5.74 3.36 16.99
CA GLY A 11 7.02 2.97 17.59
C GLY A 11 6.97 2.94 19.11
N ILE A 12 6.40 3.95 19.76
CA ILE A 12 6.25 4.01 21.22
C ILE A 12 5.32 2.88 21.72
N VAL A 13 4.16 2.70 21.08
CA VAL A 13 3.21 1.63 21.42
C VAL A 13 3.87 0.25 21.27
N SER A 14 4.66 0.05 20.21
CA SER A 14 5.38 -1.21 19.98
C SER A 14 6.44 -1.46 21.05
N LEU A 15 7.16 -0.44 21.54
CA LEU A 15 8.10 -0.59 22.65
C LEU A 15 7.39 -0.91 23.97
N VAL A 16 6.25 -0.26 24.26
CA VAL A 16 5.44 -0.60 25.43
C VAL A 16 4.95 -2.04 25.38
N ALA A 17 4.50 -2.49 24.20
CA ALA A 17 4.10 -3.89 23.99
C ALA A 17 5.28 -4.85 24.19
N ALA A 18 6.48 -4.48 23.70
CA ALA A 18 7.69 -5.27 23.87
C ALA A 18 8.07 -5.46 25.34
N VAL A 19 8.01 -4.39 26.17
CA VAL A 19 8.27 -4.48 27.61
C VAL A 19 7.27 -5.38 28.30
N ARG A 20 5.99 -5.29 27.92
CA ARG A 20 4.93 -6.17 28.48
C ARG A 20 5.11 -7.63 28.04
N GLY A 21 5.45 -7.85 26.75
CA GLY A 21 5.72 -9.19 26.20
C GLY A 21 6.95 -9.84 26.83
N ALA A 22 8.02 -9.08 27.07
CA ALA A 22 9.21 -9.56 27.77
C ALA A 22 8.89 -10.01 29.20
N ARG A 23 8.03 -9.27 29.93
CA ARG A 23 7.58 -9.64 31.27
C ARG A 23 6.71 -10.90 31.28
N ARG A 24 5.98 -11.15 30.21
CA ARG A 24 5.13 -12.35 30.05
C ARG A 24 5.87 -13.55 29.43
N LYS A 25 7.19 -13.42 29.15
CA LYS A 25 8.02 -14.43 28.48
C LYS A 25 7.45 -14.90 27.13
N GLU A 26 6.81 -13.98 26.38
CA GLU A 26 6.33 -14.27 25.02
C GLU A 26 7.54 -14.48 24.10
N GLU A 27 7.55 -15.54 23.29
CA GLU A 27 8.68 -15.91 22.43
C GLU A 27 9.04 -14.83 21.39
N ARG A 28 8.11 -13.95 21.04
CA ARG A 28 8.28 -12.95 19.95
C ARG A 28 8.40 -11.49 20.44
N TRP A 29 8.68 -11.24 21.73
CA TRP A 29 8.81 -9.89 22.28
C TRP A 29 9.90 -9.06 21.57
N TRP A 30 10.97 -9.69 21.09
CA TRP A 30 12.04 -9.03 20.34
C TRP A 30 11.56 -8.40 19.02
N ALA A 31 10.57 -9.00 18.34
CA ALA A 31 9.99 -8.43 17.13
C ALA A 31 9.29 -7.09 17.42
N SER A 32 8.63 -6.96 18.55
CA SER A 32 8.02 -5.70 19.00
C SER A 32 9.06 -4.65 19.37
N VAL A 33 10.21 -5.05 19.92
CA VAL A 33 11.35 -4.15 20.16
C VAL A 33 11.89 -3.63 18.82
N LEU A 34 12.16 -4.53 17.88
CA LEU A 34 12.70 -4.17 16.57
C LEU A 34 11.75 -3.23 15.81
N ARG A 35 10.46 -3.55 15.81
CA ARG A 35 9.42 -2.68 15.23
C ARG A 35 9.40 -1.30 15.87
N GLY A 36 9.48 -1.23 17.21
CA GLY A 36 9.49 0.03 17.94
C GLY A 36 10.70 0.90 17.60
N ILE A 37 11.89 0.30 17.55
CA ILE A 37 13.13 1.01 17.18
C ILE A 37 13.02 1.54 15.74
N ILE A 38 12.59 0.71 14.78
CA ILE A 38 12.41 1.10 13.38
C ILE A 38 11.38 2.24 13.27
N GLY A 39 10.25 2.16 14.00
CA GLY A 39 9.22 3.20 13.98
C GLY A 39 9.74 4.55 14.49
N ILE A 40 10.47 4.56 15.61
CA ILE A 40 11.05 5.79 16.15
C ILE A 40 12.16 6.33 15.23
N ALA A 41 13.05 5.49 14.72
CA ALA A 41 14.08 5.89 13.79
C ALA A 41 13.47 6.52 12.52
N THR A 42 12.43 5.92 11.98
CA THR A 42 11.68 6.45 10.83
C THR A 42 11.08 7.82 11.16
N ALA A 43 10.45 7.99 12.33
CA ALA A 43 9.88 9.27 12.74
C ALA A 43 10.95 10.37 12.84
N VAL A 44 12.10 10.07 13.44
CA VAL A 44 13.23 10.99 13.57
C VAL A 44 13.78 11.39 12.20
N LEU A 45 13.95 10.43 11.27
CA LEU A 45 14.42 10.71 9.92
C LEU A 45 13.43 11.61 9.14
N PHE A 46 12.12 11.39 9.29
CA PHE A 46 11.10 12.27 8.67
C PHE A 46 11.10 13.69 9.24
N ILE A 47 11.51 13.86 10.50
CA ILE A 47 11.64 15.19 11.12
C ILE A 47 12.93 15.88 10.65
N LEU A 48 14.05 15.17 10.58
CA LEU A 48 15.35 15.72 10.24
C LEU A 48 15.51 15.98 8.73
N MET A 49 14.95 15.11 7.88
CA MET A 49 15.08 15.18 6.42
C MET A 49 13.73 14.97 5.73
N PRO A 50 12.75 15.88 5.92
CA PRO A 50 11.37 15.67 5.47
C PRO A 50 11.24 15.52 3.95
N GLU A 51 12.01 16.26 3.18
CA GLU A 51 11.96 16.22 1.71
C GLU A 51 12.48 14.87 1.18
N VAL A 52 13.66 14.46 1.61
CA VAL A 52 14.29 13.20 1.18
C VAL A 52 13.43 12.00 1.58
N MET A 53 12.93 11.98 2.81
CA MET A 53 12.10 10.90 3.33
C MET A 53 10.74 10.85 2.62
N THR A 54 10.13 12.00 2.34
CA THR A 54 8.84 12.05 1.63
C THR A 54 8.98 11.54 0.20
N VAL A 55 9.99 12.00 -0.53
CA VAL A 55 10.25 11.55 -1.91
C VAL A 55 10.60 10.06 -1.93
N GLY A 56 11.50 9.61 -1.05
CA GLY A 56 11.89 8.21 -0.96
C GLY A 56 10.73 7.29 -0.62
N TYR A 57 9.88 7.68 0.33
CA TYR A 57 8.68 6.94 0.69
C TYR A 57 7.67 6.88 -0.47
N ALA A 58 7.45 7.99 -1.17
CA ALA A 58 6.54 8.05 -2.31
C ALA A 58 7.04 7.16 -3.46
N LEU A 59 8.34 7.20 -3.77
CA LEU A 59 8.94 6.33 -4.78
C LEU A 59 8.79 4.85 -4.42
N ALA A 60 9.13 4.48 -3.18
CA ALA A 60 8.99 3.10 -2.71
C ALA A 60 7.54 2.62 -2.78
N THR A 61 6.58 3.47 -2.41
CA THR A 61 5.15 3.15 -2.48
C THR A 61 4.69 2.93 -3.92
N LEU A 62 5.09 3.80 -4.85
CA LEU A 62 4.72 3.66 -6.27
C LEU A 62 5.33 2.42 -6.91
N VAL A 63 6.59 2.11 -6.61
CA VAL A 63 7.24 0.88 -7.09
C VAL A 63 6.50 -0.35 -6.56
N MET A 64 6.17 -0.36 -5.26
CA MET A 64 5.43 -1.46 -4.65
C MET A 64 4.04 -1.64 -5.27
N LEU A 65 3.32 -0.54 -5.50
CA LEU A 65 2.01 -0.56 -6.17
C LEU A 65 2.12 -1.07 -7.62
N ALA A 66 3.14 -0.64 -8.36
CA ALA A 66 3.36 -1.10 -9.73
C ALA A 66 3.65 -2.60 -9.79
N ILE A 67 4.53 -3.10 -8.91
CA ILE A 67 4.82 -4.54 -8.80
C ILE A 67 3.54 -5.30 -8.41
N TRP A 68 2.79 -4.80 -7.43
CA TRP A 68 1.53 -5.41 -7.01
C TRP A 68 0.51 -5.47 -8.15
N ALA A 69 0.36 -4.39 -8.92
CA ALA A 69 -0.54 -4.34 -10.08
C ALA A 69 -0.15 -5.37 -11.15
N ILE A 70 1.16 -5.53 -11.42
CA ILE A 70 1.65 -6.53 -12.38
C ILE A 70 1.35 -7.95 -11.88
N VAL A 71 1.65 -8.25 -10.62
CA VAL A 71 1.45 -9.58 -10.04
C VAL A 71 -0.04 -9.94 -10.00
N THR A 72 -0.88 -9.04 -9.47
CA THR A 72 -2.32 -9.29 -9.39
C THR A 72 -2.96 -9.37 -10.77
N GLY A 73 -2.57 -8.50 -11.70
CA GLY A 73 -3.06 -8.55 -13.07
C GLY A 73 -2.66 -9.82 -13.80
N ALA A 74 -1.43 -10.32 -13.60
CA ALA A 74 -1.01 -11.61 -14.15
C ALA A 74 -1.82 -12.77 -13.56
N LEU A 75 -2.09 -12.76 -12.24
CA LEU A 75 -2.94 -13.77 -11.60
C LEU A 75 -4.38 -13.73 -12.10
N GLU A 76 -4.94 -12.53 -12.32
CA GLU A 76 -6.28 -12.37 -12.91
C GLU A 76 -6.37 -12.95 -14.33
N ILE A 77 -5.34 -12.73 -15.17
CA ILE A 77 -5.26 -13.32 -16.51
C ILE A 77 -5.22 -14.86 -16.44
N VAL A 78 -4.37 -15.40 -15.56
CA VAL A 78 -4.27 -16.85 -15.35
C VAL A 78 -5.60 -17.41 -14.85
N ALA A 79 -6.25 -16.76 -13.90
CA ALA A 79 -7.56 -17.17 -13.39
C ALA A 79 -8.64 -17.10 -14.46
N ALA A 80 -8.67 -16.04 -15.28
CA ALA A 80 -9.61 -15.90 -16.39
C ALA A 80 -9.45 -17.02 -17.42
N THR A 81 -8.22 -17.45 -17.71
CA THR A 81 -7.97 -18.56 -18.64
C THR A 81 -8.30 -19.93 -18.06
N SER A 82 -8.07 -20.11 -16.75
CA SER A 82 -8.30 -21.39 -16.06
C SER A 82 -9.79 -21.63 -15.75
N LEU A 83 -10.55 -20.57 -15.47
CA LEU A 83 -11.97 -20.65 -15.05
C LEU A 83 -12.96 -20.43 -16.20
N ARG A 84 -12.50 -20.46 -17.45
CA ARG A 84 -13.30 -20.23 -18.67
C ARG A 84 -14.63 -20.96 -18.75
N LYS A 85 -14.79 -22.09 -18.06
CA LYS A 85 -16.00 -22.92 -18.12
C LYS A 85 -16.99 -22.71 -16.99
N GLU A 86 -16.61 -21.96 -15.95
CA GLU A 86 -17.39 -21.89 -14.70
C GLU A 86 -17.97 -20.50 -14.39
N ILE A 87 -17.44 -19.42 -15.01
CA ILE A 87 -17.84 -18.06 -14.67
C ILE A 87 -18.30 -17.30 -15.92
N SER A 88 -19.53 -16.75 -15.88
CA SER A 88 -19.99 -15.79 -16.88
C SER A 88 -19.34 -14.43 -16.62
N GLY A 89 -18.49 -13.94 -17.53
CA GLY A 89 -17.80 -12.66 -17.42
C GLY A 89 -16.27 -12.79 -17.36
N GLU A 90 -15.71 -13.95 -17.67
CA GLU A 90 -14.28 -14.24 -17.71
C GLU A 90 -13.45 -13.23 -18.52
N TRP A 91 -14.01 -12.71 -19.61
CA TRP A 91 -13.35 -11.73 -20.47
C TRP A 91 -13.13 -10.39 -19.75
N LEU A 92 -14.05 -9.96 -18.87
CA LEU A 92 -13.88 -8.76 -18.04
C LEU A 92 -12.74 -8.93 -17.04
N MET A 93 -12.61 -10.11 -16.45
CA MET A 93 -11.52 -10.44 -15.54
C MET A 93 -10.16 -10.46 -16.26
N GLY A 94 -10.13 -11.06 -17.47
CA GLY A 94 -8.93 -11.03 -18.31
C GLY A 94 -8.55 -9.62 -18.76
N LEU A 95 -9.53 -8.80 -19.12
CA LEU A 95 -9.33 -7.41 -19.49
C LEU A 95 -8.83 -6.57 -18.31
N SER A 96 -9.43 -6.74 -17.13
CA SER A 96 -8.98 -6.09 -15.88
C SER A 96 -7.53 -6.43 -15.57
N GLY A 97 -7.19 -7.72 -15.61
CA GLY A 97 -5.82 -8.17 -15.39
C GLY A 97 -4.82 -7.60 -16.41
N ALA A 98 -5.19 -7.57 -17.69
CA ALA A 98 -4.34 -6.98 -18.72
C ALA A 98 -4.12 -5.46 -18.51
N LEU A 99 -5.17 -4.72 -18.17
CA LEU A 99 -5.08 -3.30 -17.84
C LEU A 99 -4.21 -3.06 -16.60
N SER A 100 -4.32 -3.89 -15.58
CA SER A 100 -3.49 -3.80 -14.36
C SER A 100 -2.00 -4.02 -14.66
N VAL A 101 -1.67 -5.00 -15.49
CA VAL A 101 -0.29 -5.25 -15.92
C VAL A 101 0.26 -4.08 -16.71
N VAL A 102 -0.50 -3.59 -17.71
CA VAL A 102 -0.09 -2.43 -18.52
C VAL A 102 0.12 -1.20 -17.63
N LEU A 103 -0.80 -0.92 -16.71
CA LEU A 103 -0.68 0.20 -15.79
C LEU A 103 0.57 0.09 -14.92
N GLY A 104 0.84 -1.08 -14.36
CA GLY A 104 2.03 -1.33 -13.56
C GLY A 104 3.33 -1.10 -14.35
N ILE A 105 3.39 -1.57 -15.60
CA ILE A 105 4.54 -1.35 -16.48
C ILE A 105 4.70 0.14 -16.81
N VAL A 106 3.61 0.83 -17.15
CA VAL A 106 3.63 2.27 -17.44
C VAL A 106 4.15 3.07 -16.26
N ILE A 107 3.69 2.76 -15.05
CA ILE A 107 4.19 3.43 -13.82
C ILE A 107 5.69 3.22 -13.67
N ILE A 108 6.21 2.01 -13.86
CA ILE A 108 7.65 1.74 -13.74
C ILE A 108 8.43 2.51 -14.79
N VAL A 109 7.98 2.51 -16.04
CA VAL A 109 8.65 3.23 -17.15
C VAL A 109 8.68 4.73 -16.84
N LEU A 110 7.57 5.32 -16.42
CA LEU A 110 7.51 6.74 -16.08
C LEU A 110 8.39 7.09 -14.90
N LEU A 111 8.46 6.23 -13.86
CA LEU A 111 9.35 6.43 -12.72
C LEU A 111 10.83 6.38 -13.11
N VAL A 112 11.20 5.58 -14.11
CA VAL A 112 12.58 5.50 -14.60
C VAL A 112 12.94 6.70 -15.48
N LEU A 113 11.98 7.19 -16.28
CA LEU A 113 12.22 8.31 -17.19
C LEU A 113 12.24 9.66 -16.47
N ASP A 114 11.27 9.92 -15.61
CA ASP A 114 11.18 11.17 -14.84
C ASP A 114 10.42 10.95 -13.52
N PRO A 115 11.13 10.59 -12.45
CA PRO A 115 10.51 10.34 -11.16
C PRO A 115 9.86 11.58 -10.54
N LEU A 116 10.40 12.78 -10.77
CA LEU A 116 9.95 14.00 -10.10
C LEU A 116 8.59 14.50 -10.63
N THR A 117 8.32 14.34 -11.92
CA THR A 117 7.02 14.68 -12.51
C THR A 117 5.99 13.56 -12.36
N THR A 118 6.46 12.32 -12.28
CA THR A 118 5.59 11.14 -12.08
C THR A 118 4.99 11.10 -10.70
N LEU A 119 5.72 11.48 -9.64
CA LEU A 119 5.25 11.43 -8.26
C LEU A 119 3.98 12.26 -8.01
N PRO A 120 3.93 13.58 -8.37
CA PRO A 120 2.72 14.37 -8.15
C PRO A 120 1.53 13.87 -8.98
N SER A 121 1.79 13.48 -10.24
CA SER A 121 0.74 12.98 -11.15
C SER A 121 0.11 11.69 -10.62
N ALA A 122 0.94 10.73 -10.18
CA ALA A 122 0.47 9.49 -9.59
C ALA A 122 -0.28 9.73 -8.28
N ALA A 123 0.16 10.66 -7.43
CA ALA A 123 -0.51 11.01 -6.19
C ALA A 123 -1.94 11.54 -6.44
N TRP A 124 -2.13 12.37 -7.46
CA TRP A 124 -3.45 12.86 -7.88
C TRP A 124 -4.37 11.74 -8.34
N VAL A 125 -3.88 10.85 -9.18
CA VAL A 125 -4.64 9.70 -9.70
C VAL A 125 -5.04 8.75 -8.56
N ILE A 126 -4.08 8.38 -7.69
CA ILE A 126 -4.34 7.50 -6.56
C ILE A 126 -5.30 8.15 -5.57
N GLY A 127 -5.12 9.44 -5.27
CA GLY A 127 -5.99 10.19 -4.37
C GLY A 127 -7.43 10.26 -4.87
N SER A 128 -7.64 10.57 -6.15
CA SER A 128 -8.98 10.62 -6.74
C SER A 128 -9.66 9.25 -6.75
N TYR A 129 -8.92 8.20 -7.11
CA TYR A 129 -9.40 6.82 -7.03
C TYR A 129 -9.78 6.41 -5.60
N ALA A 130 -8.95 6.73 -4.61
CA ALA A 130 -9.22 6.41 -3.21
C ALA A 130 -10.48 7.10 -2.68
N ILE A 131 -10.72 8.36 -3.06
CA ILE A 131 -11.94 9.08 -2.72
C ILE A 131 -13.15 8.39 -3.34
N PHE A 132 -13.09 8.09 -4.64
CA PHE A 132 -14.17 7.40 -5.34
C PHE A 132 -14.48 6.03 -4.74
N ALA A 133 -13.46 5.20 -4.53
CA ALA A 133 -13.61 3.89 -3.90
C ALA A 133 -14.15 4.00 -2.46
N GLY A 134 -13.69 4.97 -1.69
CA GLY A 134 -14.19 5.25 -0.34
C GLY A 134 -15.68 5.58 -0.32
N VAL A 135 -16.14 6.44 -1.23
CA VAL A 135 -17.56 6.79 -1.36
C VAL A 135 -18.41 5.58 -1.72
N VAL A 136 -17.95 4.76 -2.67
CA VAL A 136 -18.65 3.52 -3.07
C VAL A 136 -18.75 2.54 -1.90
N LEU A 137 -17.65 2.33 -1.16
CA LEU A 137 -17.63 1.44 0.00
C LEU A 137 -18.53 1.93 1.13
N LEU A 138 -18.57 3.24 1.39
CA LEU A 138 -19.50 3.82 2.35
C LEU A 138 -20.95 3.60 1.92
N GLY A 139 -21.28 3.81 0.64
CA GLY A 139 -22.61 3.54 0.10
C GLY A 139 -23.03 2.08 0.26
N LEU A 140 -22.11 1.14 -0.03
CA LEU A 140 -22.32 -0.29 0.19
C LEU A 140 -22.51 -0.63 1.67
N GLY A 141 -21.68 -0.06 2.55
CA GLY A 141 -21.78 -0.25 4.00
C GLY A 141 -23.13 0.21 4.56
N PHE A 142 -23.64 1.37 4.11
CA PHE A 142 -24.97 1.84 4.49
C PHE A 142 -26.09 0.96 3.97
N LYS A 143 -25.97 0.43 2.75
CA LYS A 143 -26.97 -0.48 2.16
C LYS A 143 -27.03 -1.80 2.93
N LEU A 144 -25.89 -2.39 3.26
CA LEU A 144 -25.82 -3.64 4.03
C LEU A 144 -26.32 -3.51 5.48
N ARG A 145 -26.20 -2.33 6.07
CA ARG A 145 -26.71 -2.09 7.43
C ARG A 145 -28.24 -1.98 7.49
N ARG A 146 -28.88 -1.72 6.34
CA ARG A 146 -30.36 -1.59 6.24
C ARG A 146 -31.04 -2.89 5.78
N ALA A 147 -30.26 -3.89 5.37
CA ALA A 147 -30.73 -5.24 5.04
C ALA A 147 -30.60 -6.16 6.27
#